data_a79709781e38156289bf81ddeb0f6c01
#
_entry.id   a79709781e38156289bf81ddeb0f6c01
#
_cell.length_a   1.000
_cell.length_b   1.000
_cell.length_c   1.000
_cell.angle_alpha   90.00
_cell.angle_beta   90.00
_cell.angle_gamma   90.00
#
_symmetry.space_group_name_H-M   'P 1'
#
loop_
_entity.id
_entity.type
_entity.pdbx_description
1 polymer ?
#
loop_
_entity_poly.entity_id
_entity_poly.type
_entity_poly.pdbx_seq_one_letter_code
_entity_poly.pdbx_strand_id
1 'polypeptide(L)'
;GTSFKWVGEDMGSYYGAGSYGLCVFDNLYKLGLQTGAPGSRPKLKGTEPELSGIHFHNYLTTQQVSSDSSFIVGAPFATDRYLYGIVPANREWYPLKGDIPDPALFLADYLTRQLEHEGITVGESPSCFRILREAGRWQPGKRTEIVTTYSPTLREIVEVTNHVSHNLFADALIKTIGLRYTPRKGEFISSFNRGIQVLRVYWQGLGLDLSCV
;
A
#
# COMPACT_ATOMS: atom_id res chain seq x y z
N GLY A 1 0.32 2.64 -7.94
CA GLY A 1 1.24 1.57 -7.50
C GLY A 1 2.39 2.11 -6.68
N THR A 2 3.16 1.23 -6.10
CA THR A 2 4.38 1.58 -5.37
C THR A 2 5.35 2.33 -6.27
N SER A 3 5.93 3.41 -5.77
CA SER A 3 6.96 4.15 -6.51
C SER A 3 8.25 3.31 -6.59
N PHE A 4 8.86 3.23 -7.76
CA PHE A 4 10.16 2.56 -7.93
C PHE A 4 11.32 3.29 -7.23
N LYS A 5 11.07 4.45 -6.62
CA LYS A 5 12.03 5.18 -5.79
C LYS A 5 12.10 4.65 -4.35
N TRP A 6 11.15 3.83 -3.93
CA TRP A 6 11.23 3.16 -2.64
C TRP A 6 12.40 2.17 -2.63
N VAL A 7 13.16 2.17 -1.55
CA VAL A 7 14.24 1.21 -1.35
C VAL A 7 13.68 -0.18 -1.09
N GLY A 8 14.42 -1.22 -1.49
CA GLY A 8 13.95 -2.60 -1.37
C GLY A 8 13.61 -3.03 0.06
N GLU A 9 14.24 -2.42 1.05
CA GLU A 9 14.00 -2.68 2.48
C GLU A 9 12.62 -2.22 2.95
N ASP A 10 12.03 -1.22 2.31
CA ASP A 10 10.69 -0.72 2.65
C ASP A 10 9.57 -1.49 1.96
N MET A 11 9.89 -2.28 0.93
CA MET A 11 8.90 -3.06 0.18
C MET A 11 8.41 -4.24 1.05
N GLY A 12 7.10 -4.34 1.23
CA GLY A 12 6.45 -5.28 2.13
C GLY A 12 6.12 -4.69 3.51
N SER A 13 6.85 -3.64 3.92
CA SER A 13 6.56 -2.85 5.12
C SER A 13 5.47 -1.81 4.88
N TYR A 14 4.87 -1.33 5.95
CA TYR A 14 3.88 -0.25 5.89
C TYR A 14 4.42 1.07 5.31
N TYR A 15 5.73 1.31 5.41
CA TYR A 15 6.36 2.49 4.82
C TYR A 15 6.28 2.52 3.30
N GLY A 16 6.39 1.34 2.67
CA GLY A 16 6.40 1.16 1.22
C GLY A 16 5.02 1.04 0.58
N ALA A 17 3.93 1.16 1.35
CA ALA A 17 2.58 1.07 0.80
C ALA A 17 2.35 2.12 -0.29
N GLY A 18 2.14 1.66 -1.51
CA GLY A 18 1.94 2.53 -2.66
C GLY A 18 0.52 3.08 -2.76
N SER A 19 0.36 4.30 -3.30
CA SER A 19 -0.95 4.83 -3.64
C SER A 19 -1.46 4.29 -4.97
N TYR A 20 -2.75 3.99 -5.01
CA TYR A 20 -3.49 3.48 -6.16
C TYR A 20 -4.67 4.40 -6.49
N GLY A 21 -5.41 4.11 -7.55
CA GLY A 21 -6.60 4.90 -7.92
C GLY A 21 -7.71 4.85 -6.87
N LEU A 22 -7.74 3.80 -6.06
CA LEU A 22 -8.56 3.67 -4.87
C LEU A 22 -7.71 3.01 -3.78
N CYS A 23 -7.71 3.59 -2.58
CA CYS A 23 -6.99 3.09 -1.42
C CYS A 23 -8.00 2.81 -0.31
N VAL A 24 -7.89 1.66 0.33
CA VAL A 24 -8.68 1.27 1.50
C VAL A 24 -7.75 0.76 2.59
N PHE A 25 -8.06 1.02 3.86
CA PHE A 25 -7.22 0.65 5.00
C PHE A 25 -5.78 1.16 4.87
N ASP A 26 -5.58 2.34 4.26
CA ASP A 26 -4.26 2.90 3.92
C ASP A 26 -3.38 1.95 3.08
N ASN A 27 -3.98 1.00 2.36
CA ASN A 27 -3.32 -0.12 1.70
C ASN A 27 -2.39 -0.91 2.63
N LEU A 28 -2.76 -1.00 3.91
CA LEU A 28 -2.02 -1.67 4.97
C LEU A 28 -2.82 -2.81 5.57
N TYR A 29 -2.10 -3.76 6.13
CA TYR A 29 -2.64 -4.73 7.07
C TYR A 29 -1.84 -4.76 8.37
N LYS A 30 -2.47 -5.26 9.43
CA LYS A 30 -1.82 -5.63 10.69
C LYS A 30 -1.76 -7.14 10.75
N LEU A 31 -0.56 -7.70 10.86
CA LEU A 31 -0.35 -9.11 11.17
C LEU A 31 -0.29 -9.28 12.68
N GLY A 32 -1.24 -9.98 13.25
CA GLY A 32 -1.27 -10.31 14.67
C GLY A 32 -0.25 -11.39 15.02
N LEU A 33 0.56 -11.14 16.02
CA LEU A 33 1.50 -12.10 16.58
C LEU A 33 1.13 -12.42 18.02
N GLN A 34 1.19 -13.70 18.40
CA GLN A 34 1.26 -14.14 19.78
C GLN A 34 2.70 -14.52 20.08
N THR A 35 3.32 -13.84 21.05
CA THR A 35 4.73 -14.04 21.39
C THR A 35 4.87 -14.80 22.71
N GLY A 36 5.78 -15.75 22.75
CA GLY A 36 6.12 -16.55 23.93
C GLY A 36 7.35 -16.03 24.66
N ALA A 37 8.03 -16.95 25.37
CA ALA A 37 9.26 -16.65 26.09
C ALA A 37 10.38 -16.13 25.15
N PRO A 38 11.35 -15.38 25.67
CA PRO A 38 12.51 -14.94 24.89
C PRO A 38 13.21 -16.11 24.19
N GLY A 39 13.60 -15.91 22.92
CA GLY A 39 14.19 -16.93 22.05
C GLY A 39 13.18 -17.79 21.30
N SER A 40 11.89 -17.70 21.60
CA SER A 40 10.85 -18.45 20.86
C SER A 40 10.49 -17.77 19.54
N ARG A 41 9.87 -18.54 18.64
CA ARG A 41 9.26 -18.02 17.41
C ARG A 41 7.81 -17.61 17.68
N PRO A 42 7.37 -16.39 17.31
CA PRO A 42 5.98 -15.98 17.49
C PRO A 42 5.01 -16.82 16.64
N LYS A 43 3.79 -17.01 17.14
CA LYS A 43 2.69 -17.61 16.39
C LYS A 43 1.97 -16.51 15.61
N LEU A 44 1.65 -16.78 14.34
CA LEU A 44 0.84 -15.89 13.51
C LEU A 44 -0.65 -16.12 13.80
N LYS A 45 -1.41 -15.03 14.00
CA LYS A 45 -2.83 -15.07 14.35
C LYS A 45 -3.77 -14.63 13.23
N GLY A 46 -3.21 -14.21 12.10
CA GLY A 46 -3.98 -13.68 10.97
C GLY A 46 -3.76 -12.19 10.77
N THR A 47 -4.46 -11.64 9.78
CA THR A 47 -4.32 -10.23 9.38
C THR A 47 -5.62 -9.46 9.56
N GLU A 48 -5.49 -8.15 9.80
CA GLU A 48 -6.58 -7.17 9.84
C GLU A 48 -6.24 -5.99 8.87
N PRO A 49 -7.02 -5.79 7.79
CA PRO A 49 -8.09 -6.66 7.30
C PRO A 49 -7.58 -8.05 6.90
N GLU A 50 -8.49 -9.02 6.86
CA GLU A 50 -8.15 -10.38 6.44
C GLU A 50 -7.68 -10.39 4.97
N LEU A 51 -6.50 -10.96 4.74
CA LEU A 51 -5.89 -11.10 3.43
C LEU A 51 -5.95 -12.56 2.96
N SER A 52 -6.53 -12.78 1.79
CA SER A 52 -6.55 -14.09 1.15
C SER A 52 -5.25 -14.36 0.38
N GLY A 53 -4.78 -15.60 0.41
CA GLY A 53 -3.69 -16.07 -0.44
C GLY A 53 -2.29 -15.53 -0.15
N ILE A 54 -2.06 -14.93 1.04
CA ILE A 54 -0.74 -14.48 1.46
C ILE A 54 -0.02 -15.57 2.25
N HIS A 55 1.23 -15.82 1.90
CA HIS A 55 2.11 -16.80 2.55
C HIS A 55 3.18 -16.08 3.38
N PHE A 56 3.14 -16.27 4.70
CA PHE A 56 4.11 -15.68 5.62
C PHE A 56 5.23 -16.66 5.96
N HIS A 57 6.45 -16.30 5.60
CA HIS A 57 7.68 -16.99 6.00
C HIS A 57 8.23 -16.34 7.26
N ASN A 58 8.00 -16.98 8.40
CA ASN A 58 8.26 -16.40 9.71
C ASN A 58 9.66 -16.76 10.22
N TYR A 59 10.55 -15.79 10.23
CA TYR A 59 11.91 -15.85 10.78
C TYR A 59 12.10 -14.94 12.00
N LEU A 60 11.01 -14.45 12.59
CA LEU A 60 11.04 -13.62 13.78
C LEU A 60 11.52 -14.39 15.00
N THR A 61 12.16 -13.68 15.93
CA THR A 61 12.53 -14.18 17.24
C THR A 61 12.03 -13.25 18.33
N THR A 62 11.55 -13.80 19.43
CA THR A 62 11.10 -13.02 20.59
C THR A 62 12.29 -12.68 21.49
N GLN A 63 12.30 -11.46 22.05
CA GLN A 63 13.28 -11.05 23.04
C GLN A 63 12.64 -10.17 24.12
N GLN A 64 13.36 -9.99 25.24
CA GLN A 64 12.94 -9.11 26.33
C GLN A 64 13.23 -7.65 25.97
N VAL A 65 12.45 -7.11 25.04
CA VAL A 65 12.56 -5.73 24.56
C VAL A 65 11.21 -5.02 24.68
N SER A 66 11.22 -3.70 24.72
CA SER A 66 9.99 -2.88 24.82
C SER A 66 9.35 -2.61 23.45
N SER A 67 10.16 -2.53 22.41
CA SER A 67 9.74 -2.28 21.02
C SER A 67 10.39 -3.30 20.08
N ASP A 68 9.83 -3.50 18.92
CA ASP A 68 10.39 -4.37 17.90
C ASP A 68 11.48 -3.69 17.06
N SER A 69 12.33 -4.51 16.49
CA SER A 69 13.20 -4.19 15.36
C SER A 69 12.95 -5.22 14.26
N SER A 70 11.69 -5.28 13.83
CA SER A 70 11.24 -6.23 12.85
C SER A 70 10.85 -5.55 11.54
N PHE A 71 10.88 -6.31 10.45
CA PHE A 71 10.48 -5.84 9.15
C PHE A 71 9.84 -6.96 8.34
N ILE A 72 8.95 -6.55 7.44
CA ILE A 72 8.27 -7.41 6.49
C ILE A 72 8.86 -7.08 5.11
N VAL A 73 9.37 -8.11 4.43
CA VAL A 73 9.90 -7.96 3.07
C VAL A 73 9.00 -8.69 2.08
N GLY A 74 8.67 -8.02 0.98
CA GLY A 74 7.90 -8.63 -0.10
C GLY A 74 7.72 -7.68 -1.27
N ALA A 75 7.74 -8.22 -2.48
CA ALA A 75 7.55 -7.42 -3.68
C ALA A 75 6.07 -7.07 -3.90
N PRO A 76 5.77 -5.94 -4.60
CA PRO A 76 4.43 -5.65 -5.09
C PRO A 76 3.89 -6.81 -5.95
N PHE A 77 2.61 -7.12 -5.78
CA PHE A 77 1.89 -8.22 -6.44
C PHE A 77 2.34 -9.63 -6.08
N ALA A 78 3.39 -9.81 -5.25
CA ALA A 78 3.81 -11.11 -4.75
C ALA A 78 2.99 -11.53 -3.52
N THR A 79 2.72 -12.82 -3.41
CA THR A 79 1.98 -13.40 -2.28
C THR A 79 2.86 -13.75 -1.09
N ASP A 80 4.17 -13.93 -1.31
CA ASP A 80 5.11 -14.27 -0.26
C ASP A 80 5.56 -13.04 0.53
N ARG A 81 5.53 -13.14 1.85
CA ARG A 81 5.99 -12.13 2.81
C ARG A 81 6.95 -12.76 3.80
N TYR A 82 8.13 -12.20 3.89
CA TYR A 82 9.21 -12.69 4.75
C TYR A 82 9.33 -11.79 5.98
N LEU A 83 9.21 -12.38 7.16
CA LEU A 83 9.21 -11.70 8.44
C LEU A 83 10.56 -11.91 9.12
N TYR A 84 11.31 -10.84 9.36
CA TYR A 84 12.62 -10.88 9.99
C TYR A 84 12.68 -9.97 11.22
N GLY A 85 13.65 -10.25 12.09
CA GLY A 85 14.00 -9.39 13.21
C GLY A 85 13.45 -9.87 14.54
N ILE A 86 13.33 -8.92 15.47
CA ILE A 86 13.04 -9.18 16.88
C ILE A 86 11.74 -8.51 17.27
N VAL A 87 10.91 -9.24 18.02
CA VAL A 87 9.65 -8.73 18.59
C VAL A 87 9.62 -8.93 20.10
N PRO A 88 8.86 -8.09 20.86
CA PRO A 88 8.74 -8.24 22.31
C PRO A 88 8.18 -9.60 22.72
N ALA A 89 8.78 -10.21 23.75
CA ALA A 89 8.33 -11.47 24.32
C ALA A 89 7.08 -11.31 25.19
N ASN A 90 6.36 -12.44 25.41
CA ASN A 90 5.22 -12.58 26.34
C ASN A 90 4.07 -11.58 26.06
N ARG A 91 3.68 -11.49 24.78
CA ARG A 91 2.51 -10.70 24.34
C ARG A 91 1.45 -11.62 23.76
N GLU A 92 0.21 -11.52 24.26
CA GLU A 92 -0.94 -12.22 23.69
C GLU A 92 -1.26 -11.70 22.28
N TRP A 93 -1.05 -10.41 22.07
CA TRP A 93 -1.23 -9.74 20.79
C TRP A 93 -0.12 -8.69 20.57
N TYR A 94 0.56 -8.80 19.46
CA TYR A 94 1.54 -7.82 19.00
C TYR A 94 1.36 -7.59 17.49
N PRO A 95 0.95 -6.40 17.03
CA PRO A 95 0.70 -6.14 15.63
C PRO A 95 1.97 -5.73 14.88
N LEU A 96 2.26 -6.39 13.76
CA LEU A 96 3.17 -5.87 12.74
C LEU A 96 2.37 -5.29 11.58
N LYS A 97 2.84 -4.17 11.01
CA LYS A 97 2.19 -3.53 9.87
C LYS A 97 2.92 -3.85 8.58
N GLY A 98 2.19 -4.33 7.58
CA GLY A 98 2.69 -4.58 6.23
C GLY A 98 1.84 -3.91 5.16
N ASP A 99 2.40 -3.77 3.96
CA ASP A 99 1.66 -3.29 2.80
C ASP A 99 0.76 -4.37 2.20
N ILE A 100 -0.41 -4.01 1.71
CA ILE A 100 -1.26 -4.90 0.92
C ILE A 100 -0.59 -5.06 -0.46
N PRO A 101 -0.23 -6.31 -0.87
CA PRO A 101 0.55 -6.56 -2.09
C PRO A 101 -0.10 -6.04 -3.37
N ASP A 102 -1.40 -6.24 -3.50
CA ASP A 102 -2.22 -5.82 -4.64
C ASP A 102 -3.52 -5.18 -4.14
N PRO A 103 -3.50 -3.89 -3.79
CA PRO A 103 -4.67 -3.21 -3.23
C PRO A 103 -5.90 -3.26 -4.12
N ALA A 104 -5.73 -3.28 -5.45
CA ALA A 104 -6.85 -3.33 -6.37
C ALA A 104 -7.53 -4.71 -6.37
N LEU A 105 -6.74 -5.79 -6.36
CA LEU A 105 -7.28 -7.15 -6.25
C LEU A 105 -7.85 -7.40 -4.85
N PHE A 106 -7.14 -6.95 -3.81
CA PHE A 106 -7.62 -7.04 -2.43
C PHE A 106 -9.00 -6.39 -2.27
N LEU A 107 -9.19 -5.18 -2.81
CA LEU A 107 -10.48 -4.50 -2.71
C LEU A 107 -11.60 -5.28 -3.42
N ALA A 108 -11.31 -5.85 -4.59
CA ALA A 108 -12.27 -6.68 -5.30
C ALA A 108 -12.64 -7.93 -4.48
N ASP A 109 -11.65 -8.63 -3.92
CA ASP A 109 -11.84 -9.79 -3.06
C ASP A 109 -12.61 -9.42 -1.77
N TYR A 110 -12.20 -8.35 -1.11
CA TYR A 110 -12.85 -7.86 0.11
C TYR A 110 -14.32 -7.51 -0.15
N LEU A 111 -14.61 -6.80 -1.24
CA LEU A 111 -16.00 -6.46 -1.61
C LEU A 111 -16.81 -7.72 -1.95
N THR A 112 -16.25 -8.65 -2.68
CA THR A 112 -16.90 -9.95 -2.98
C THR A 112 -17.30 -10.65 -1.69
N ARG A 113 -16.38 -10.80 -0.73
CA ARG A 113 -16.68 -11.43 0.56
C ARG A 113 -17.73 -10.67 1.37
N GLN A 114 -17.73 -9.33 1.36
CA GLN A 114 -18.76 -8.55 2.02
C GLN A 114 -20.15 -8.76 1.38
N LEU A 115 -20.22 -8.79 0.05
CA LEU A 115 -21.48 -9.05 -0.67
C LEU A 115 -22.02 -10.46 -0.35
N GLU A 116 -21.14 -11.46 -0.34
CA GLU A 116 -21.50 -12.85 0.00
C GLU A 116 -21.97 -12.98 1.43
N HIS A 117 -21.34 -12.26 2.36
CA HIS A 117 -21.77 -12.20 3.78
C HIS A 117 -23.18 -11.59 3.91
N GLU A 118 -23.54 -10.61 3.07
CA GLU A 118 -24.88 -10.03 3.00
C GLU A 118 -25.87 -10.88 2.16
N GLY A 119 -25.49 -12.10 1.77
CA GLY A 119 -26.33 -13.03 1.03
C GLY A 119 -26.44 -12.74 -0.48
N ILE A 120 -25.57 -11.88 -1.02
CA ILE A 120 -25.53 -11.57 -2.47
C ILE A 120 -24.53 -12.50 -3.14
N THR A 121 -25.00 -13.32 -4.07
CA THR A 121 -24.15 -14.23 -4.83
C THR A 121 -23.33 -13.47 -5.87
N VAL A 122 -22.01 -13.63 -5.84
CA VAL A 122 -21.09 -13.08 -6.85
C VAL A 122 -20.68 -14.18 -7.82
N GLY A 123 -21.03 -14.02 -9.11
CA GLY A 123 -20.85 -15.06 -10.12
C GLY A 123 -19.45 -15.21 -10.70
N GLU A 124 -18.57 -14.21 -10.51
CA GLU A 124 -17.22 -14.21 -11.07
C GLU A 124 -16.16 -14.00 -9.98
N SER A 125 -14.98 -14.57 -10.19
CA SER A 125 -13.85 -14.39 -9.30
C SER A 125 -13.39 -12.92 -9.25
N PRO A 126 -12.92 -12.43 -8.09
CA PRO A 126 -12.38 -11.09 -7.95
C PRO A 126 -11.30 -10.80 -8.99
N SER A 127 -11.34 -9.63 -9.60
CA SER A 127 -10.39 -9.24 -10.63
C SER A 127 -10.09 -7.74 -10.59
N CYS A 128 -9.02 -7.33 -11.26
CA CYS A 128 -8.66 -5.93 -11.39
C CYS A 128 -8.16 -5.62 -12.81
N PHE A 129 -8.02 -4.33 -13.12
CA PHE A 129 -7.57 -3.87 -14.45
C PHE A 129 -6.27 -4.56 -14.90
N ARG A 130 -5.29 -4.71 -14.02
CA ARG A 130 -4.02 -5.38 -14.33
C ARG A 130 -4.25 -6.81 -14.82
N ILE A 131 -4.99 -7.61 -14.07
CA ILE A 131 -5.28 -9.02 -14.40
C ILE A 131 -6.07 -9.13 -15.71
N LEU A 132 -7.11 -8.31 -15.87
CA LEU A 132 -7.91 -8.33 -17.09
C LEU A 132 -7.10 -7.95 -18.33
N ARG A 133 -6.18 -6.98 -18.19
CA ARG A 133 -5.31 -6.56 -19.28
C ARG A 133 -4.27 -7.62 -19.64
N GLU A 134 -3.62 -8.21 -18.65
CA GLU A 134 -2.65 -9.31 -18.85
C GLU A 134 -3.30 -10.52 -19.52
N ALA A 135 -4.53 -10.83 -19.17
CA ALA A 135 -5.31 -11.91 -19.78
C ALA A 135 -5.94 -11.54 -21.15
N GLY A 136 -5.72 -10.32 -21.66
CA GLY A 136 -6.34 -9.86 -22.91
C GLY A 136 -7.87 -9.71 -22.84
N ARG A 137 -8.47 -9.75 -21.66
CA ARG A 137 -9.92 -9.68 -21.44
C ARG A 137 -10.43 -8.26 -21.17
N TRP A 138 -9.54 -7.30 -20.94
CA TRP A 138 -9.96 -5.93 -20.70
C TRP A 138 -10.49 -5.28 -21.96
N GLN A 139 -11.68 -4.71 -21.88
CA GLN A 139 -12.29 -3.93 -22.95
C GLN A 139 -12.72 -2.56 -22.42
N PRO A 140 -12.45 -1.47 -23.17
CA PRO A 140 -13.01 -0.18 -22.83
C PRO A 140 -14.52 -0.23 -23.00
N GLY A 141 -15.27 0.09 -21.96
CA GLY A 141 -16.73 0.10 -21.98
C GLY A 141 -17.29 1.33 -21.30
N LYS A 142 -18.58 1.57 -21.52
CA LYS A 142 -19.33 2.59 -20.77
C LYS A 142 -19.39 2.15 -19.31
N ARG A 143 -18.97 3.03 -18.41
CA ARG A 143 -19.06 2.81 -16.95
C ARG A 143 -20.31 3.47 -16.42
N THR A 144 -20.99 2.81 -15.51
CA THR A 144 -22.09 3.38 -14.73
C THR A 144 -21.53 3.72 -13.35
N GLU A 145 -21.78 4.94 -12.90
CA GLU A 145 -21.44 5.34 -11.53
C GLU A 145 -22.38 4.62 -10.57
N ILE A 146 -21.80 3.95 -9.56
CA ILE A 146 -22.54 3.24 -8.53
C ILE A 146 -22.58 4.10 -7.27
N VAL A 147 -21.43 4.70 -6.91
CA VAL A 147 -21.29 5.55 -5.73
C VAL A 147 -20.14 6.52 -5.92
N THR A 148 -20.27 7.71 -5.37
CA THR A 148 -19.21 8.71 -5.28
C THR A 148 -18.90 8.97 -3.81
N THR A 149 -17.63 8.89 -3.44
CA THR A 149 -17.13 9.28 -2.12
C THR A 149 -16.22 10.49 -2.25
N TYR A 150 -16.22 11.34 -1.24
CA TYR A 150 -15.38 12.53 -1.20
C TYR A 150 -14.26 12.34 -0.18
N SER A 151 -13.05 12.76 -0.53
CA SER A 151 -11.94 12.82 0.41
C SER A 151 -12.15 13.92 1.45
N PRO A 152 -11.45 13.90 2.58
CA PRO A 152 -11.25 15.07 3.40
C PRO A 152 -10.68 16.25 2.59
N THR A 153 -10.73 17.44 3.12
CA THR A 153 -10.16 18.62 2.46
C THR A 153 -8.65 18.47 2.26
N LEU A 154 -8.08 19.14 1.26
CA LEU A 154 -6.63 19.12 1.05
C LEU A 154 -5.87 19.59 2.30
N ARG A 155 -6.41 20.56 3.03
CA ARG A 155 -5.83 21.05 4.28
C ARG A 155 -5.69 19.93 5.31
N GLU A 156 -6.75 19.17 5.56
CA GLU A 156 -6.74 18.05 6.50
C GLU A 156 -5.78 16.96 6.08
N ILE A 157 -5.73 16.64 4.77
CA ILE A 157 -4.79 15.65 4.24
C ILE A 157 -3.33 16.09 4.46
N VAL A 158 -3.01 17.36 4.18
CA VAL A 158 -1.66 17.92 4.38
C VAL A 158 -1.31 17.97 5.86
N GLU A 159 -2.26 18.32 6.73
CA GLU A 159 -2.07 18.36 8.18
C GLU A 159 -1.69 16.96 8.71
N VAL A 160 -2.44 15.92 8.34
CA VAL A 160 -2.11 14.53 8.70
C VAL A 160 -0.76 14.12 8.12
N THR A 161 -0.50 14.43 6.84
CA THR A 161 0.77 14.11 6.19
C THR A 161 1.96 14.64 6.97
N ASN A 162 1.90 15.89 7.44
CA ASN A 162 2.99 16.53 8.15
C ASN A 162 3.12 16.07 9.62
N HIS A 163 2.00 15.85 10.31
CA HIS A 163 2.03 15.51 11.73
C HIS A 163 2.49 14.07 11.99
N VAL A 164 2.14 13.12 11.12
CA VAL A 164 2.46 11.70 11.31
C VAL A 164 3.40 11.15 10.22
N SER A 165 3.95 12.00 9.37
CA SER A 165 4.81 11.60 8.24
C SER A 165 4.16 10.53 7.36
N HIS A 166 2.91 10.77 6.92
CA HIS A 166 2.10 9.78 6.23
C HIS A 166 2.55 9.57 4.79
N ASN A 167 3.37 8.57 4.54
CA ASN A 167 4.00 8.30 3.24
C ASN A 167 2.99 8.09 2.10
N LEU A 168 1.92 7.34 2.35
CA LEU A 168 0.88 7.08 1.35
C LEU A 168 0.21 8.39 0.89
N PHE A 169 -0.07 9.30 1.81
CA PHE A 169 -0.68 10.59 1.47
C PHE A 169 0.29 11.48 0.68
N ALA A 170 1.56 11.54 1.09
CA ALA A 170 2.58 12.27 0.34
C ALA A 170 2.74 11.72 -1.10
N ASP A 171 2.80 10.39 -1.25
CA ASP A 171 2.86 9.71 -2.55
C ASP A 171 1.59 9.96 -3.39
N ALA A 172 0.41 9.96 -2.78
CA ALA A 172 -0.85 10.26 -3.46
C ALA A 172 -0.92 11.71 -3.94
N LEU A 173 -0.49 12.66 -3.12
CA LEU A 173 -0.48 14.08 -3.45
C LEU A 173 0.45 14.37 -4.64
N ILE A 174 1.70 13.87 -4.62
CA ILE A 174 2.64 14.09 -5.72
C ILE A 174 2.16 13.45 -7.02
N LYS A 175 1.57 12.26 -6.97
CA LYS A 175 0.98 11.60 -8.14
C LYS A 175 -0.24 12.35 -8.67
N THR A 176 -1.07 12.91 -7.79
CA THR A 176 -2.23 13.72 -8.17
C THR A 176 -1.80 15.00 -8.89
N ILE A 177 -0.75 15.67 -8.42
CA ILE A 177 -0.11 16.79 -9.13
C ILE A 177 0.35 16.31 -10.52
N GLY A 178 1.00 15.16 -10.60
CA GLY A 178 1.48 14.60 -11.86
C GLY A 178 0.40 14.24 -12.87
N LEU A 179 -0.84 13.99 -12.43
CA LEU A 179 -1.98 13.78 -13.33
C LEU A 179 -2.40 15.06 -14.09
N ARG A 180 -2.02 16.25 -13.61
CA ARG A 180 -2.24 17.53 -14.29
C ARG A 180 -1.18 17.85 -15.34
N TYR A 181 -0.07 17.10 -15.36
CA TYR A 181 0.97 17.24 -16.37
C TYR A 181 0.55 16.56 -17.66
N THR A 182 0.67 17.27 -18.79
CA THR A 182 0.44 16.71 -20.11
C THR A 182 1.77 16.20 -20.68
N PRO A 183 1.98 14.87 -20.78
CA PRO A 183 3.22 14.33 -21.30
C PRO A 183 3.38 14.67 -22.79
N ARG A 184 4.62 14.84 -23.24
CA ARG A 184 4.94 15.00 -24.66
C ARG A 184 4.64 13.69 -25.40
N LYS A 185 4.34 13.78 -26.70
CA LYS A 185 4.10 12.59 -27.53
C LYS A 185 5.31 11.65 -27.47
N GLY A 186 5.08 10.40 -27.08
CA GLY A 186 6.12 9.38 -26.93
C GLY A 186 6.86 9.41 -25.59
N GLU A 187 6.54 10.35 -24.69
CA GLU A 187 7.12 10.39 -23.36
C GLU A 187 6.45 9.34 -22.45
N PHE A 188 7.27 8.39 -21.97
CA PHE A 188 6.84 7.37 -21.03
C PHE A 188 7.35 7.69 -19.62
N ILE A 189 6.55 8.44 -18.86
CA ILE A 189 6.92 8.91 -17.53
C ILE A 189 5.80 8.62 -16.52
N SER A 190 6.17 8.13 -15.35
CA SER A 190 5.21 7.83 -14.27
C SER A 190 4.53 9.08 -13.74
N SER A 191 3.33 8.96 -13.16
CA SER A 191 2.64 10.08 -12.50
C SER A 191 3.47 10.67 -11.35
N PHE A 192 4.25 9.86 -10.65
CA PHE A 192 5.17 10.32 -9.62
C PHE A 192 6.25 11.25 -10.21
N ASN A 193 6.96 10.81 -11.24
CA ASN A 193 8.00 11.63 -11.88
C ASN A 193 7.45 12.89 -12.54
N ARG A 194 6.23 12.81 -13.12
CA ARG A 194 5.53 13.99 -13.61
C ARG A 194 5.25 15.00 -12.51
N GLY A 195 4.82 14.52 -11.34
CA GLY A 195 4.61 15.36 -10.17
C GLY A 195 5.89 16.06 -9.72
N ILE A 196 7.02 15.35 -9.68
CA ILE A 196 8.32 15.93 -9.38
C ILE A 196 8.68 17.02 -10.40
N GLN A 197 8.46 16.80 -11.68
CA GLN A 197 8.73 17.82 -12.71
C GLN A 197 7.89 19.07 -12.53
N VAL A 198 6.60 18.92 -12.21
CA VAL A 198 5.72 20.07 -11.95
C VAL A 198 6.21 20.87 -10.75
N LEU A 199 6.60 20.21 -9.66
CA LEU A 199 7.15 20.88 -8.48
C LEU A 199 8.48 21.56 -8.78
N ARG A 200 9.37 20.94 -9.57
CA ARG A 200 10.63 21.58 -9.99
C ARG A 200 10.37 22.90 -10.75
N VAL A 201 9.52 22.84 -11.75
CA VAL A 201 9.17 24.04 -12.55
C VAL A 201 8.57 25.13 -11.64
N TYR A 202 7.70 24.77 -10.73
CA TYR A 202 7.09 25.71 -9.77
C TYR A 202 8.14 26.41 -8.89
N TRP A 203 9.03 25.64 -8.26
CA TRP A 203 10.04 26.17 -7.36
C TRP A 203 11.12 26.97 -8.08
N GLN A 204 11.53 26.53 -9.30
CA GLN A 204 12.44 27.30 -10.15
C GLN A 204 11.80 28.65 -10.56
N GLY A 205 10.51 28.65 -10.84
CA GLY A 205 9.76 29.90 -11.12
C GLY A 205 9.72 30.89 -9.95
N LEU A 206 9.88 30.39 -8.72
CA LEU A 206 10.03 31.20 -7.51
C LEU A 206 11.50 31.56 -7.19
N GLY A 207 12.43 31.23 -8.07
CA GLY A 207 13.85 31.62 -7.94
C GLY A 207 14.72 30.62 -7.17
N LEU A 208 14.22 29.42 -6.85
CA LEU A 208 15.05 28.38 -6.20
C LEU A 208 15.95 27.71 -7.25
N ASP A 209 17.23 27.60 -6.93
CA ASP A 209 18.17 26.77 -7.68
C ASP A 209 18.05 25.30 -7.28
N LEU A 210 17.57 24.47 -8.21
CA LEU A 210 17.42 23.03 -8.04
C LEU A 210 18.42 22.23 -8.88
N SER A 211 19.54 22.83 -9.25
CA SER A 211 20.58 22.16 -10.05
C SER A 211 21.26 21.00 -9.32
N CYS A 212 21.21 21.00 -7.99
CA CYS A 212 21.82 19.99 -7.12
C CYS A 212 20.82 18.93 -6.58
N VAL A 213 19.55 18.93 -7.07
CA VAL A 213 18.49 18.05 -6.58
C VAL A 213 18.03 17.06 -7.65
#